data_827050789494011772d220599712533c
#
_entry.id   827050789494011772d220599712533c
#
_cell.length_a   1.000
_cell.length_b   1.000
_cell.length_c   1.000
_cell.angle_alpha   90.00
_cell.angle_beta   90.00
_cell.angle_gamma   90.00
#
_symmetry.space_group_name_H-M   'P 1'
#
loop_
_entity.id
_entity.type
_entity.pdbx_description
1 polymer ?
#
loop_
_entity_poly.entity_id
_entity_poly.type
_entity_poly.pdbx_seq_one_letter_code
_entity_poly.pdbx_strand_id
1 'polypeptide(L)'
;MPYTHGGDIYGDAAVELDFSVNTNRLGMPQAVRDAVIASSAAWEQYPDALCRKLRRAAAAFYEADGTPIPKDWLVFGNGASDILYAVVSAIRPKQAILLAPGFSEYEQALRMCGCKIRWLHLREENGFSLESTREELYAMLCDGSGDASKIDSVPTLSSKHENVWEKILILGNPNNPTGRAISATELERLAEVCRETHTWLMLDECFQWFLDTRRECSFVGNLLNGVGDHVILLNALTKICSMAGLRLGYGIISNAGLRERLEKFRQPWSVSAPAQAGGVAAFAVLAAHSEGNLLEWTVKSLQTERPRLAEKLEELGFIVYPSQTNYLLFRSPDEDSRDYKQGCLEHGILIRACENFEGLNRHYYRVA
;
A
#
# COMPACT_ATOMS: atom_id res chain seq x y z
N MET A 1 -16.48 -8.13 -15.49
CA MET A 1 -16.66 -8.21 -14.04
C MET A 1 -17.27 -6.89 -13.56
N PRO A 2 -18.17 -6.85 -12.59
CA PRO A 2 -18.59 -5.59 -12.02
C PRO A 2 -17.38 -4.86 -11.42
N TYR A 3 -17.35 -3.54 -11.54
CA TYR A 3 -16.30 -2.70 -10.95
C TYR A 3 -16.35 -2.81 -9.41
N THR A 4 -15.24 -3.25 -8.82
CA THR A 4 -15.18 -3.64 -7.40
C THR A 4 -14.41 -2.66 -6.50
N HIS A 5 -13.91 -1.55 -7.05
CA HIS A 5 -13.18 -0.53 -6.29
C HIS A 5 -14.09 0.63 -5.85
N GLY A 6 -13.59 1.49 -4.96
CA GLY A 6 -14.23 2.77 -4.65
C GLY A 6 -13.99 3.80 -5.77
N GLY A 7 -14.69 4.94 -5.71
CA GLY A 7 -14.51 6.05 -6.65
C GLY A 7 -15.34 5.94 -7.94
N ASP A 8 -16.35 5.11 -7.97
CA ASP A 8 -17.28 5.05 -9.09
C ASP A 8 -18.32 6.19 -8.97
N ILE A 9 -17.90 7.37 -9.35
CA ILE A 9 -18.73 8.59 -9.39
C ILE A 9 -19.28 8.88 -10.78
N TYR A 10 -19.10 7.95 -11.74
CA TYR A 10 -19.43 8.13 -13.15
C TYR A 10 -20.76 7.44 -13.56
N GLY A 11 -21.44 6.82 -12.59
CA GLY A 11 -22.76 6.24 -12.79
C GLY A 11 -23.88 7.28 -12.87
N ASP A 12 -25.14 6.81 -13.04
CA ASP A 12 -26.30 7.69 -13.18
C ASP A 12 -26.70 8.39 -11.87
N ALA A 13 -26.27 7.88 -10.70
CA ALA A 13 -26.55 8.48 -9.41
C ALA A 13 -25.63 9.68 -9.16
N ALA A 14 -26.19 10.81 -8.75
CA ALA A 14 -25.42 11.98 -8.37
C ALA A 14 -24.68 11.71 -7.06
N VAL A 15 -23.35 11.83 -7.08
CA VAL A 15 -22.49 11.69 -5.88
C VAL A 15 -22.02 13.08 -5.46
N GLU A 16 -22.47 13.52 -4.27
CA GLU A 16 -22.07 14.79 -3.67
C GLU A 16 -20.83 14.62 -2.77
N LEU A 17 -20.78 13.50 -2.03
CA LEU A 17 -19.69 13.17 -1.11
C LEU A 17 -19.19 11.75 -1.38
N ASP A 18 -17.90 11.64 -1.71
CA ASP A 18 -17.26 10.36 -1.93
C ASP A 18 -16.36 9.98 -0.75
N PHE A 19 -16.81 9.08 0.12
CA PHE A 19 -16.04 8.46 1.20
C PHE A 19 -15.50 7.06 0.82
N SER A 20 -15.69 6.63 -0.42
CA SER A 20 -15.27 5.30 -0.89
C SER A 20 -13.78 5.26 -1.27
N VAL A 21 -13.19 6.41 -1.63
CA VAL A 21 -11.76 6.55 -1.95
C VAL A 21 -10.98 7.14 -0.78
N ASN A 22 -9.80 6.62 -0.56
CA ASN A 22 -8.94 6.98 0.57
C ASN A 22 -7.82 7.96 0.16
N THR A 23 -8.19 9.04 -0.54
CA THR A 23 -7.31 10.17 -0.83
C THR A 23 -7.34 11.19 0.31
N ASN A 24 -6.31 12.03 0.41
CA ASN A 24 -6.23 13.07 1.42
C ASN A 24 -7.33 14.13 1.20
N ARG A 25 -8.15 14.37 2.21
CA ARG A 25 -9.25 15.36 2.16
C ARG A 25 -8.77 16.81 2.14
N LEU A 26 -7.50 17.07 2.46
CA LEU A 26 -6.90 18.38 2.25
C LEU A 26 -6.74 18.75 0.76
N GLY A 27 -6.94 17.78 -0.13
CA GLY A 27 -6.92 17.97 -1.58
C GLY A 27 -5.49 17.98 -2.15
N MET A 28 -5.42 18.26 -3.46
CA MET A 28 -4.14 18.38 -4.17
C MET A 28 -3.47 19.72 -3.82
N PRO A 29 -2.21 19.71 -3.34
CA PRO A 29 -1.48 20.95 -3.07
C PRO A 29 -1.42 21.86 -4.31
N GLN A 30 -1.54 23.19 -4.12
CA GLN A 30 -1.57 24.14 -5.23
C GLN A 30 -0.32 24.06 -6.10
N ALA A 31 0.86 23.92 -5.48
CA ALA A 31 2.13 23.78 -6.21
C ALA A 31 2.16 22.53 -7.13
N VAL A 32 1.50 21.43 -6.72
CA VAL A 32 1.36 20.24 -7.56
C VAL A 32 0.44 20.53 -8.75
N ARG A 33 -0.70 21.17 -8.49
CA ARG A 33 -1.66 21.57 -9.54
C ARG A 33 -1.01 22.47 -10.57
N ASP A 34 -0.29 23.49 -10.12
CA ASP A 34 0.40 24.47 -11.00
C ASP A 34 1.48 23.78 -11.85
N ALA A 35 2.27 22.88 -11.26
CA ALA A 35 3.28 22.12 -12.00
C ALA A 35 2.65 21.21 -13.07
N VAL A 36 1.52 20.58 -12.77
CA VAL A 36 0.77 19.75 -13.74
C VAL A 36 0.26 20.61 -14.90
N ILE A 37 -0.35 21.76 -14.62
CA ILE A 37 -0.84 22.69 -15.66
C ILE A 37 0.32 23.20 -16.52
N ALA A 38 1.41 23.64 -15.90
CA ALA A 38 2.60 24.13 -16.61
C ALA A 38 3.24 23.05 -17.50
N SER A 39 3.10 21.77 -17.17
CA SER A 39 3.63 20.66 -17.95
C SER A 39 2.99 20.52 -19.34
N SER A 40 1.83 21.17 -19.58
CA SER A 40 1.12 21.11 -20.87
C SER A 40 1.98 21.57 -22.05
N ALA A 41 2.93 22.49 -21.83
CA ALA A 41 3.87 22.95 -22.85
C ALA A 41 4.80 21.83 -23.40
N ALA A 42 4.90 20.70 -22.72
CA ALA A 42 5.75 19.57 -23.10
C ALA A 42 4.97 18.32 -23.56
N TRP A 43 3.64 18.39 -23.68
CA TRP A 43 2.83 17.18 -23.99
C TRP A 43 2.98 16.67 -25.43
N GLU A 44 3.52 17.48 -26.34
CA GLU A 44 3.86 17.04 -27.70
C GLU A 44 5.10 16.12 -27.74
N GLN A 45 5.82 16.00 -26.61
CA GLN A 45 7.03 15.20 -26.50
C GLN A 45 6.80 13.97 -25.63
N TYR A 46 7.50 12.88 -25.92
CA TYR A 46 7.54 11.74 -25.00
C TYR A 46 8.13 12.18 -23.65
N PRO A 47 7.57 11.69 -22.53
CA PRO A 47 8.12 11.97 -21.21
C PRO A 47 9.50 11.32 -21.03
N ASP A 48 10.26 11.75 -20.02
CA ASP A 48 11.54 11.10 -19.68
C ASP A 48 11.30 9.66 -19.23
N ALA A 49 11.62 8.69 -20.09
CA ALA A 49 11.43 7.26 -19.82
C ALA A 49 12.15 6.78 -18.53
N LEU A 50 13.25 7.45 -18.16
CA LEU A 50 14.02 7.14 -16.96
C LEU A 50 13.59 7.94 -15.72
N CYS A 51 12.62 8.83 -15.84
CA CYS A 51 12.10 9.68 -14.75
C CYS A 51 13.22 10.41 -13.97
N ARG A 52 14.28 10.90 -14.64
CA ARG A 52 15.51 11.40 -14.01
C ARG A 52 15.28 12.55 -13.03
N LYS A 53 14.41 13.52 -13.39
CA LYS A 53 14.05 14.66 -12.51
C LYS A 53 13.28 14.15 -11.29
N LEU A 54 12.34 13.25 -11.52
CA LEU A 54 11.50 12.66 -10.46
C LEU A 54 12.32 11.82 -9.48
N ARG A 55 13.25 10.98 -9.97
CA ARG A 55 14.20 10.23 -9.11
C ARG A 55 15.05 11.15 -8.23
N ARG A 56 15.52 12.29 -8.78
CA ARG A 56 16.29 13.26 -7.98
C ARG A 56 15.43 13.93 -6.92
N ALA A 57 14.20 14.32 -7.26
CA ALA A 57 13.28 14.94 -6.30
C ALA A 57 12.92 13.99 -5.16
N ALA A 58 12.64 12.72 -5.48
CA ALA A 58 12.36 11.71 -4.47
C ALA A 58 13.59 11.42 -3.58
N ALA A 59 14.78 11.27 -4.16
CA ALA A 59 16.00 11.05 -3.38
C ALA A 59 16.28 12.23 -2.44
N ALA A 60 16.11 13.48 -2.91
CA ALA A 60 16.25 14.67 -2.08
C ALA A 60 15.22 14.73 -0.94
N PHE A 61 13.97 14.29 -1.20
CA PHE A 61 12.97 14.16 -0.15
C PHE A 61 13.43 13.16 0.92
N TYR A 62 13.86 11.95 0.54
CA TYR A 62 14.30 10.93 1.49
C TYR A 62 15.57 11.36 2.25
N GLU A 63 16.47 12.11 1.62
CA GLU A 63 17.63 12.70 2.30
C GLU A 63 17.19 13.72 3.37
N ALA A 64 16.28 14.63 3.03
CA ALA A 64 15.71 15.60 3.97
C ALA A 64 14.91 14.92 5.10
N ASP A 65 14.27 13.79 4.83
CA ASP A 65 13.53 12.98 5.82
C ASP A 65 14.45 12.11 6.71
N GLY A 66 15.77 12.15 6.49
CA GLY A 66 16.76 11.40 7.29
C GLY A 66 16.96 9.94 6.86
N THR A 67 16.45 9.56 5.69
CA THR A 67 16.60 8.21 5.12
C THR A 67 17.16 8.28 3.70
N PRO A 68 18.45 8.65 3.49
CA PRO A 68 19.04 8.98 2.19
C PRO A 68 19.17 7.75 1.29
N ILE A 69 18.12 7.41 0.56
CA ILE A 69 18.12 6.28 -0.37
C ILE A 69 18.79 6.64 -1.71
N PRO A 70 19.54 5.73 -2.32
CA PRO A 70 20.09 5.92 -3.65
C PRO A 70 18.98 6.12 -4.70
N LYS A 71 19.09 7.17 -5.54
CA LYS A 71 18.10 7.44 -6.60
C LYS A 71 17.87 6.27 -7.56
N ASP A 72 18.87 5.39 -7.70
CA ASP A 72 18.80 4.23 -8.59
C ASP A 72 17.99 3.07 -7.99
N TRP A 73 17.66 3.13 -6.70
CA TRP A 73 16.70 2.20 -6.07
C TRP A 73 15.25 2.55 -6.38
N LEU A 74 15.00 3.77 -6.86
CA LEU A 74 13.65 4.28 -7.17
C LEU A 74 13.21 3.82 -8.55
N VAL A 75 12.06 3.15 -8.62
CA VAL A 75 11.41 2.69 -9.85
C VAL A 75 10.02 3.30 -9.91
N PHE A 76 9.76 4.23 -10.83
CA PHE A 76 8.46 4.90 -10.95
C PHE A 76 7.56 4.21 -11.95
N GLY A 77 6.24 4.21 -11.70
CA GLY A 77 5.24 3.59 -12.56
C GLY A 77 3.90 4.35 -12.59
N ASN A 78 3.02 3.90 -13.45
CA ASN A 78 1.65 4.39 -13.61
C ASN A 78 0.76 3.97 -12.42
N GLY A 79 1.04 4.52 -11.24
CA GLY A 79 0.53 4.07 -9.95
C GLY A 79 1.36 2.93 -9.36
N ALA A 80 1.17 2.65 -8.06
CA ALA A 80 1.85 1.55 -7.37
C ALA A 80 1.48 0.18 -7.98
N SER A 81 0.27 0.04 -8.51
CA SER A 81 -0.18 -1.20 -9.17
C SER A 81 0.69 -1.55 -10.39
N ASP A 82 1.13 -0.57 -11.19
CA ASP A 82 2.06 -0.82 -12.32
C ASP A 82 3.35 -1.49 -11.84
N ILE A 83 3.91 -1.02 -10.72
CA ILE A 83 5.10 -1.60 -10.11
C ILE A 83 4.81 -2.99 -9.52
N LEU A 84 3.66 -3.17 -8.86
CA LEU A 84 3.21 -4.47 -8.34
C LEU A 84 3.19 -5.52 -9.45
N TYR A 85 2.50 -5.23 -10.56
CA TYR A 85 2.38 -6.15 -11.70
C TYR A 85 3.74 -6.43 -12.35
N ALA A 86 4.59 -5.42 -12.48
CA ALA A 86 5.94 -5.58 -13.04
C ALA A 86 6.82 -6.46 -12.13
N VAL A 87 6.77 -6.25 -10.80
CA VAL A 87 7.52 -7.07 -9.82
C VAL A 87 7.06 -8.52 -9.85
N VAL A 88 5.75 -8.77 -9.78
CA VAL A 88 5.19 -10.13 -9.83
C VAL A 88 5.57 -10.82 -11.14
N SER A 89 5.53 -10.10 -12.27
CA SER A 89 5.93 -10.63 -13.58
C SER A 89 7.42 -10.91 -13.67
N ALA A 90 8.27 -10.12 -13.02
CA ALA A 90 9.72 -10.30 -13.01
C ALA A 90 10.17 -11.43 -12.07
N ILE A 91 9.50 -11.60 -10.93
CA ILE A 91 9.79 -12.65 -9.95
C ILE A 91 9.18 -13.99 -10.40
N ARG A 92 7.94 -13.96 -10.88
CA ARG A 92 7.12 -15.14 -11.22
C ARG A 92 7.05 -16.15 -10.07
N PRO A 93 6.56 -15.73 -8.90
CA PRO A 93 6.52 -16.61 -7.75
C PRO A 93 5.59 -17.80 -8.00
N LYS A 94 5.98 -18.98 -7.54
CA LYS A 94 5.12 -20.18 -7.57
C LYS A 94 4.11 -20.20 -6.44
N GLN A 95 4.48 -19.60 -5.30
CA GLN A 95 3.65 -19.52 -4.10
C GLN A 95 3.65 -18.10 -3.54
N ALA A 96 2.51 -17.69 -3.03
CA ALA A 96 2.38 -16.42 -2.34
C ALA A 96 1.59 -16.59 -1.03
N ILE A 97 1.91 -15.76 -0.04
CA ILE A 97 1.13 -15.58 1.17
C ILE A 97 0.54 -14.18 1.12
N LEU A 98 -0.77 -14.07 1.32
CA LEU A 98 -1.51 -12.82 1.43
C LEU A 98 -2.31 -12.78 2.71
N LEU A 99 -2.53 -11.58 3.26
CA LEU A 99 -3.45 -11.35 4.37
C LEU A 99 -4.90 -11.29 3.86
N ALA A 100 -5.81 -11.85 4.65
CA ALA A 100 -7.25 -11.70 4.47
C ALA A 100 -7.84 -11.08 5.76
N PRO A 101 -8.48 -9.89 5.67
CA PRO A 101 -8.68 -9.10 4.47
C PRO A 101 -7.42 -8.34 4.03
N GLY A 102 -7.26 -8.18 2.71
CA GLY A 102 -6.15 -7.47 2.08
C GLY A 102 -6.54 -6.90 0.72
N PHE A 103 -5.69 -6.04 0.16
CA PHE A 103 -5.99 -5.37 -1.10
C PHE A 103 -6.04 -6.35 -2.29
N SER A 104 -7.16 -6.35 -3.01
CA SER A 104 -7.49 -7.33 -4.05
C SER A 104 -6.53 -7.36 -5.26
N GLU A 105 -5.84 -6.24 -5.54
CA GLU A 105 -4.89 -6.19 -6.66
C GLU A 105 -3.69 -7.12 -6.46
N TYR A 106 -3.32 -7.45 -5.22
CA TYR A 106 -2.23 -8.40 -4.96
C TYR A 106 -2.60 -9.79 -5.49
N GLU A 107 -3.82 -10.24 -5.18
CA GLU A 107 -4.35 -11.50 -5.67
C GLU A 107 -4.43 -11.52 -7.20
N GLN A 108 -4.95 -10.44 -7.79
CA GLN A 108 -5.12 -10.34 -9.25
C GLN A 108 -3.76 -10.44 -9.95
N ALA A 109 -2.75 -9.70 -9.50
CA ALA A 109 -1.40 -9.74 -10.07
C ALA A 109 -0.79 -11.15 -9.99
N LEU A 110 -0.93 -11.82 -8.84
CA LEU A 110 -0.40 -13.17 -8.61
C LEU A 110 -1.11 -14.22 -9.47
N ARG A 111 -2.43 -14.15 -9.60
CA ARG A 111 -3.22 -15.06 -10.44
C ARG A 111 -2.84 -14.96 -11.91
N MET A 112 -2.51 -13.78 -12.40
CA MET A 112 -2.04 -13.59 -13.80
C MET A 112 -0.75 -14.34 -14.08
N CYS A 113 0.09 -14.59 -13.09
CA CYS A 113 1.31 -15.37 -13.22
C CYS A 113 1.14 -16.85 -12.87
N GLY A 114 -0.08 -17.32 -12.59
CA GLY A 114 -0.36 -18.70 -12.19
C GLY A 114 0.15 -19.07 -10.79
N CYS A 115 0.37 -18.08 -9.93
CA CYS A 115 0.86 -18.27 -8.57
C CYS A 115 -0.18 -18.95 -7.69
N LYS A 116 0.22 -19.91 -6.85
CA LYS A 116 -0.63 -20.49 -5.81
C LYS A 116 -0.66 -19.56 -4.61
N ILE A 117 -1.85 -19.12 -4.20
CA ILE A 117 -2.04 -18.19 -3.09
C ILE A 117 -2.48 -18.97 -1.85
N ARG A 118 -1.83 -18.69 -0.73
CA ARG A 118 -2.24 -19.09 0.62
C ARG A 118 -2.69 -17.86 1.37
N TRP A 119 -3.85 -17.92 2.00
CA TRP A 119 -4.42 -16.84 2.78
C TRP A 119 -4.13 -17.01 4.25
N LEU A 120 -3.62 -15.96 4.90
CA LEU A 120 -3.58 -15.81 6.35
C LEU A 120 -4.77 -14.95 6.76
N HIS A 121 -5.77 -15.57 7.39
CA HIS A 121 -6.96 -14.86 7.85
C HIS A 121 -6.67 -14.14 9.18
N LEU A 122 -6.70 -12.81 9.13
CA LEU A 122 -6.62 -11.96 10.32
C LEU A 122 -7.91 -12.10 11.13
N ARG A 123 -7.80 -12.07 12.45
CA ARG A 123 -8.90 -12.32 13.37
C ARG A 123 -9.66 -11.05 13.70
N GLU A 124 -10.96 -11.06 13.48
CA GLU A 124 -11.86 -9.93 13.76
C GLU A 124 -11.84 -9.54 15.24
N GLU A 125 -11.91 -10.51 16.15
CA GLU A 125 -11.91 -10.32 17.61
C GLU A 125 -10.67 -9.57 18.13
N ASN A 126 -9.58 -9.54 17.34
CA ASN A 126 -8.36 -8.79 17.64
C ASN A 126 -8.22 -7.52 16.77
N GLY A 127 -9.34 -7.05 16.19
CA GLY A 127 -9.35 -5.87 15.31
C GLY A 127 -8.46 -6.04 14.09
N PHE A 128 -8.36 -7.24 13.54
CA PHE A 128 -7.54 -7.59 12.38
C PHE A 128 -6.05 -7.26 12.55
N SER A 129 -5.50 -7.37 13.75
CA SER A 129 -4.07 -7.21 14.01
C SER A 129 -3.28 -8.43 13.54
N LEU A 130 -2.15 -8.21 12.86
CA LEU A 130 -1.23 -9.27 12.46
C LEU A 130 -0.60 -9.97 13.68
N GLU A 131 -0.42 -9.25 14.78
CA GLU A 131 0.22 -9.74 15.98
C GLU A 131 -0.44 -11.03 16.50
N SER A 132 -1.77 -11.13 16.42
CA SER A 132 -2.54 -12.29 16.88
C SER A 132 -2.39 -13.54 16.00
N THR A 133 -1.88 -13.40 14.78
CA THR A 133 -1.70 -14.46 13.77
C THR A 133 -0.24 -14.62 13.35
N ARG A 134 0.67 -13.97 14.07
CA ARG A 134 2.11 -13.93 13.73
C ARG A 134 2.74 -15.31 13.67
N GLU A 135 2.47 -16.18 14.66
CA GLU A 135 3.01 -17.54 14.71
C GLU A 135 2.53 -18.39 13.53
N GLU A 136 1.26 -18.22 13.14
CA GLU A 136 0.69 -18.87 11.96
C GLU A 136 1.40 -18.39 10.68
N LEU A 137 1.66 -17.09 10.55
CA LEU A 137 2.42 -16.54 9.43
C LEU A 137 3.82 -17.14 9.35
N TYR A 138 4.53 -17.23 10.47
CA TYR A 138 5.87 -17.83 10.52
C TYR A 138 5.84 -19.31 10.15
N ALA A 139 4.86 -20.07 10.66
CA ALA A 139 4.67 -21.45 10.25
C ALA A 139 4.43 -21.58 8.75
N MET A 140 3.59 -20.71 8.16
CA MET A 140 3.33 -20.69 6.72
C MET A 140 4.58 -20.37 5.88
N LEU A 141 5.46 -19.50 6.36
CA LEU A 141 6.73 -19.17 5.71
C LEU A 141 7.71 -20.35 5.75
N CYS A 142 7.77 -21.04 6.88
CA CYS A 142 8.62 -22.22 7.09
C CYS A 142 8.09 -23.50 6.42
N ASP A 143 6.82 -23.55 6.03
CA ASP A 143 6.18 -24.71 5.39
C ASP A 143 6.87 -25.03 4.05
N GLY A 144 7.44 -26.24 3.99
CA GLY A 144 8.33 -26.65 2.88
C GLY A 144 9.81 -26.74 3.27
N SER A 145 10.21 -26.24 4.46
CA SER A 145 11.56 -26.41 5.04
C SER A 145 11.61 -27.46 6.18
N GLY A 146 10.53 -28.20 6.42
CA GLY A 146 10.47 -29.42 7.25
C GLY A 146 10.97 -29.26 8.68
N ASP A 147 10.32 -28.49 9.50
CA ASP A 147 10.11 -28.75 10.92
C ASP A 147 9.46 -27.56 11.66
N ALA A 148 8.17 -27.64 11.90
CA ALA A 148 7.43 -26.61 12.64
C ALA A 148 7.72 -26.59 14.16
N SER A 149 8.56 -27.50 14.67
CA SER A 149 8.88 -27.63 16.10
C SER A 149 10.02 -26.74 16.61
N LYS A 150 10.60 -25.89 15.74
CA LYS A 150 11.75 -25.04 16.08
C LYS A 150 11.45 -23.54 16.10
N ILE A 151 10.24 -23.16 16.49
CA ILE A 151 9.81 -21.76 16.53
C ILE A 151 10.57 -20.92 17.57
N ASP A 152 11.20 -21.54 18.56
CA ASP A 152 12.03 -20.84 19.57
C ASP A 152 13.52 -20.70 19.18
N SER A 153 13.92 -21.28 18.05
CA SER A 153 15.25 -21.09 17.46
C SER A 153 15.09 -20.89 15.96
N VAL A 154 15.68 -19.83 15.46
CA VAL A 154 15.80 -19.56 14.01
C VAL A 154 16.13 -20.87 13.27
N PRO A 155 15.33 -21.28 12.26
CA PRO A 155 15.51 -22.57 11.60
C PRO A 155 16.86 -22.61 10.87
N THR A 156 17.75 -23.47 11.27
CA THR A 156 19.02 -23.73 10.54
C THR A 156 18.68 -24.62 9.35
N LEU A 157 18.73 -24.06 8.16
CA LEU A 157 18.47 -24.75 6.89
C LEU A 157 19.54 -25.82 6.61
N SER A 158 19.13 -27.06 6.46
CA SER A 158 19.97 -28.09 5.86
C SER A 158 20.10 -27.83 4.35
N SER A 159 21.32 -27.56 3.92
CA SER A 159 21.74 -27.31 2.56
C SER A 159 21.44 -28.48 1.64
N LYS A 160 20.46 -28.36 0.72
CA LYS A 160 20.39 -29.14 -0.54
C LYS A 160 19.28 -28.71 -1.51
N HIS A 161 18.86 -27.44 -1.56
CA HIS A 161 18.09 -26.94 -2.71
C HIS A 161 18.76 -25.68 -3.25
N GLU A 162 18.92 -25.61 -4.57
CA GLU A 162 19.37 -24.41 -5.26
C GLU A 162 18.54 -23.22 -4.77
N ASN A 163 19.21 -22.09 -4.49
CA ASN A 163 18.63 -20.84 -3.94
C ASN A 163 17.63 -20.20 -4.94
N VAL A 164 16.45 -20.83 -5.12
CA VAL A 164 15.43 -20.31 -6.00
C VAL A 164 14.37 -19.58 -5.16
N TRP A 165 14.30 -18.27 -5.33
CA TRP A 165 13.32 -17.39 -4.68
C TRP A 165 11.96 -17.51 -5.38
N GLU A 166 11.21 -18.58 -5.07
CA GLU A 166 9.93 -18.90 -5.71
C GLU A 166 8.71 -18.52 -4.87
N LYS A 167 8.93 -18.00 -3.65
CA LYS A 167 7.88 -17.56 -2.75
C LYS A 167 7.86 -16.05 -2.63
N ILE A 168 6.65 -15.48 -2.36
CA ILE A 168 6.48 -14.06 -2.03
C ILE A 168 5.46 -13.90 -0.91
N LEU A 169 5.77 -13.04 0.06
CA LEU A 169 4.83 -12.49 1.02
C LEU A 169 4.51 -11.06 0.61
N ILE A 170 3.23 -10.69 0.49
CA ILE A 170 2.81 -9.32 0.19
C ILE A 170 1.95 -8.80 1.34
N LEU A 171 2.36 -7.67 1.92
CA LEU A 171 1.70 -7.02 3.04
C LEU A 171 1.40 -5.56 2.74
N GLY A 172 0.17 -5.11 3.00
CA GLY A 172 -0.12 -3.68 3.12
C GLY A 172 0.33 -3.18 4.49
N ASN A 173 1.11 -2.12 4.54
CA ASN A 173 1.55 -1.50 5.78
C ASN A 173 1.45 0.04 5.71
N PRO A 174 0.38 0.63 6.19
CA PRO A 174 -0.83 0.03 6.79
C PRO A 174 -1.68 -0.80 5.84
N ASN A 175 -2.36 -1.83 6.40
CA ASN A 175 -3.20 -2.73 5.62
C ASN A 175 -4.51 -2.06 5.18
N ASN A 176 -4.92 -2.28 3.96
CA ASN A 176 -6.22 -1.91 3.42
C ASN A 176 -7.07 -3.19 3.27
N PRO A 177 -8.25 -3.31 3.92
CA PRO A 177 -9.10 -2.22 4.41
C PRO A 177 -9.01 -1.91 5.91
N THR A 178 -8.20 -2.62 6.70
CA THR A 178 -8.25 -2.59 8.17
C THR A 178 -7.62 -1.33 8.79
N GLY A 179 -6.69 -0.66 8.08
CA GLY A 179 -5.97 0.50 8.60
C GLY A 179 -4.93 0.18 9.67
N ARG A 180 -4.61 -1.10 9.89
CA ARG A 180 -3.61 -1.54 10.89
C ARG A 180 -2.20 -1.44 10.32
N ALA A 181 -1.29 -0.83 11.08
CA ALA A 181 0.13 -0.78 10.77
C ALA A 181 0.91 -1.85 11.55
N ILE A 182 2.00 -2.31 10.96
CA ILE A 182 2.96 -3.25 11.54
C ILE A 182 4.17 -2.41 11.97
N SER A 183 4.72 -2.68 13.14
CA SER A 183 5.90 -1.97 13.64
C SER A 183 7.16 -2.33 12.86
N ALA A 184 8.15 -1.42 12.79
CA ALA A 184 9.42 -1.68 12.13
C ALA A 184 10.14 -2.91 12.73
N THR A 185 10.08 -3.09 14.04
CA THR A 185 10.67 -4.27 14.71
C THR A 185 10.05 -5.58 14.22
N GLU A 186 8.73 -5.62 14.03
CA GLU A 186 8.07 -6.81 13.49
C GLU A 186 8.39 -7.02 12.01
N LEU A 187 8.47 -5.93 11.24
CA LEU A 187 8.90 -5.98 9.83
C LEU A 187 10.34 -6.48 9.67
N GLU A 188 11.24 -6.11 10.59
CA GLU A 188 12.62 -6.63 10.63
C GLU A 188 12.64 -8.15 10.81
N ARG A 189 11.88 -8.65 11.79
CA ARG A 189 11.77 -10.09 12.04
C ARG A 189 11.17 -10.84 10.84
N LEU A 190 10.13 -10.28 10.25
CA LEU A 190 9.52 -10.85 9.03
C LEU A 190 10.51 -10.87 7.87
N ALA A 191 11.28 -9.81 7.67
CA ALA A 191 12.30 -9.77 6.64
C ALA A 191 13.40 -10.82 6.88
N GLU A 192 13.81 -11.04 8.12
CA GLU A 192 14.76 -12.08 8.45
C GLU A 192 14.22 -13.48 8.15
N VAL A 193 13.01 -13.81 8.60
CA VAL A 193 12.37 -15.09 8.29
C VAL A 193 12.16 -15.26 6.77
N CYS A 194 11.75 -14.22 6.07
CA CYS A 194 11.62 -14.25 4.61
C CYS A 194 12.96 -14.55 3.92
N ARG A 195 14.07 -13.96 4.40
CA ARG A 195 15.42 -14.24 3.89
C ARG A 195 15.80 -15.69 4.08
N GLU A 196 15.58 -16.24 5.28
CA GLU A 196 15.92 -17.62 5.64
C GLU A 196 15.10 -18.66 4.87
N THR A 197 13.83 -18.32 4.57
CA THR A 197 12.91 -19.18 3.81
C THR A 197 12.93 -18.92 2.29
N HIS A 198 13.89 -18.12 1.81
CA HIS A 198 14.00 -17.71 0.40
C HIS A 198 12.68 -17.15 -0.16
N THR A 199 12.03 -16.29 0.62
CA THR A 199 10.75 -15.64 0.30
C THR A 199 11.00 -14.15 0.04
N TRP A 200 10.53 -13.64 -1.10
CA TRP A 200 10.47 -12.20 -1.35
C TRP A 200 9.47 -11.56 -0.40
N LEU A 201 9.80 -10.41 0.16
CA LEU A 201 8.89 -9.61 0.97
C LEU A 201 8.53 -8.34 0.21
N MET A 202 7.24 -8.15 -0.10
CA MET A 202 6.73 -6.90 -0.67
C MET A 202 5.90 -6.18 0.38
N LEU A 203 6.29 -4.95 0.71
CA LEU A 203 5.58 -4.08 1.65
C LEU A 203 4.96 -2.92 0.88
N ASP A 204 3.64 -2.85 0.89
CA ASP A 204 2.90 -1.72 0.31
C ASP A 204 2.70 -0.64 1.36
N GLU A 205 3.54 0.39 1.28
CA GLU A 205 3.54 1.55 2.18
C GLU A 205 2.75 2.75 1.62
N CYS A 206 1.82 2.55 0.68
CA CYS A 206 1.04 3.63 0.06
C CYS A 206 0.22 4.46 1.05
N PHE A 207 -0.12 3.92 2.22
CA PHE A 207 -0.85 4.62 3.29
C PHE A 207 0.01 5.06 4.47
N GLN A 208 1.30 4.83 4.44
CA GLN A 208 2.22 5.20 5.49
C GLN A 208 2.25 6.71 5.80
N TRP A 209 1.97 7.55 4.79
CA TRP A 209 1.92 8.99 4.89
C TRP A 209 0.86 9.53 5.87
N PHE A 210 -0.12 8.71 6.26
CA PHE A 210 -1.20 9.06 7.18
C PHE A 210 -0.91 8.66 8.63
N LEU A 211 0.21 7.98 8.87
CA LEU A 211 0.63 7.58 10.22
C LEU A 211 1.34 8.74 10.92
N ASP A 212 1.00 8.97 12.19
CA ASP A 212 1.77 9.80 13.11
C ASP A 212 3.12 9.17 13.45
N THR A 213 3.16 7.83 13.50
CA THR A 213 4.35 7.00 13.73
C THR A 213 5.01 6.53 12.44
N ARG A 214 4.95 7.31 11.36
CA ARG A 214 5.41 6.91 10.02
C ARG A 214 6.83 6.32 10.02
N ARG A 215 7.76 6.97 10.71
CA ARG A 215 9.17 6.53 10.76
C ARG A 215 9.35 5.22 11.54
N GLU A 216 8.47 4.95 12.50
CA GLU A 216 8.50 3.75 13.33
C GLU A 216 7.85 2.54 12.66
N CYS A 217 7.12 2.76 11.55
CA CYS A 217 6.42 1.74 10.80
C CYS A 217 6.96 1.56 9.37
N SER A 218 7.95 2.36 8.92
CA SER A 218 8.56 2.25 7.60
C SER A 218 9.76 1.33 7.60
N PHE A 219 9.88 0.54 6.54
CA PHE A 219 11.05 -0.32 6.32
C PHE A 219 12.18 0.37 5.55
N VAL A 220 12.02 1.62 5.13
CA VAL A 220 13.03 2.36 4.34
C VAL A 220 14.39 2.41 5.05
N GLY A 221 14.40 2.67 6.36
CA GLY A 221 15.63 2.70 7.17
C GLY A 221 16.39 1.37 7.18
N ASN A 222 15.66 0.26 7.21
CA ASN A 222 16.23 -1.09 7.22
C ASN A 222 16.91 -1.46 5.89
N LEU A 223 16.36 -0.98 4.77
CA LEU A 223 17.00 -1.14 3.46
C LEU A 223 18.40 -0.52 3.42
N LEU A 224 18.58 0.64 4.06
CA LEU A 224 19.88 1.32 4.14
C LEU A 224 20.90 0.55 4.95
N ASN A 225 20.47 -0.21 5.95
CA ASN A 225 21.32 -1.04 6.80
C ASN A 225 21.70 -2.37 6.15
N GLY A 226 21.39 -2.58 4.87
CA GLY A 226 21.72 -3.79 4.13
C GLY A 226 20.83 -5.00 4.44
N VAL A 227 19.76 -4.80 5.19
CA VAL A 227 18.81 -5.86 5.57
C VAL A 227 17.66 -5.88 4.54
N GLY A 228 17.93 -6.09 3.26
CA GLY A 228 16.76 -5.95 2.42
C GLY A 228 16.86 -6.26 0.93
N ASP A 229 17.88 -6.99 0.46
CA ASP A 229 17.98 -7.34 -0.96
C ASP A 229 16.80 -8.15 -1.50
N HIS A 230 16.01 -8.75 -0.62
CA HIS A 230 14.78 -9.48 -0.92
C HIS A 230 13.50 -8.70 -0.56
N VAL A 231 13.63 -7.46 -0.11
CA VAL A 231 12.49 -6.60 0.26
C VAL A 231 12.21 -5.59 -0.85
N ILE A 232 10.94 -5.46 -1.21
CA ILE A 232 10.43 -4.51 -2.19
C ILE A 232 9.44 -3.60 -1.45
N LEU A 233 9.69 -2.29 -1.45
CA LEU A 233 8.72 -1.33 -0.94
C LEU A 233 7.93 -0.75 -2.11
N LEU A 234 6.61 -0.72 -1.98
CA LEU A 234 5.71 0.04 -2.84
C LEU A 234 5.27 1.31 -2.13
N ASN A 235 5.15 2.40 -2.87
CA ASN A 235 4.64 3.65 -2.34
C ASN A 235 3.93 4.46 -3.45
N ALA A 236 3.10 5.42 -3.06
CA ALA A 236 2.41 6.29 -4.00
C ALA A 236 2.13 7.67 -3.43
N LEU A 237 2.24 8.68 -4.27
CA LEU A 237 1.79 10.03 -3.97
C LEU A 237 0.30 10.23 -4.22
N THR A 238 -0.35 9.25 -4.84
CA THR A 238 -1.78 9.20 -5.20
C THR A 238 -2.68 9.60 -4.04
N LYS A 239 -2.38 9.10 -2.83
CA LYS A 239 -3.24 9.24 -1.66
C LYS A 239 -2.94 10.53 -0.90
N ILE A 240 -1.70 10.72 -0.51
CA ILE A 240 -1.29 11.86 0.33
C ILE A 240 -1.43 13.20 -0.36
N CYS A 241 -1.14 13.28 -1.66
CA CYS A 241 -1.26 14.51 -2.45
C CYS A 241 -2.57 14.58 -3.27
N SER A 242 -3.54 13.71 -3.03
CA SER A 242 -4.84 13.66 -3.76
C SER A 242 -4.68 13.74 -5.28
N MET A 243 -3.71 13.01 -5.82
CA MET A 243 -3.38 13.01 -7.26
C MET A 243 -3.74 11.68 -7.93
N ALA A 244 -4.91 11.12 -7.55
CA ALA A 244 -5.36 9.82 -8.03
C ALA A 244 -5.47 9.74 -9.56
N GLY A 245 -5.94 10.80 -10.20
CA GLY A 245 -6.08 10.88 -11.67
C GLY A 245 -4.75 10.98 -12.42
N LEU A 246 -3.65 11.40 -11.76
CA LEU A 246 -2.33 11.49 -12.39
C LEU A 246 -1.61 10.15 -12.46
N ARG A 247 -2.01 9.18 -11.65
CA ARG A 247 -1.48 7.81 -11.65
C ARG A 247 0.04 7.76 -11.44
N LEU A 248 0.53 8.13 -10.26
CA LEU A 248 1.95 8.09 -9.92
C LEU A 248 2.20 7.24 -8.67
N GLY A 249 2.96 6.16 -8.85
CA GLY A 249 3.50 5.34 -7.77
C GLY A 249 4.96 5.00 -8.02
N TYR A 250 5.60 4.40 -7.02
CA TYR A 250 6.99 3.99 -7.12
C TYR A 250 7.31 2.81 -6.21
N GLY A 251 8.35 2.08 -6.58
CA GLY A 251 9.02 1.09 -5.76
C GLY A 251 10.36 1.59 -5.27
N ILE A 252 10.77 1.16 -4.07
CA ILE A 252 12.14 1.28 -3.57
C ILE A 252 12.69 -0.15 -3.53
N ILE A 253 13.69 -0.43 -4.35
CA ILE A 253 14.22 -1.77 -4.58
C ILE A 253 15.74 -1.70 -4.55
N SER A 254 16.37 -2.24 -3.51
CA SER A 254 17.83 -2.27 -3.37
C SER A 254 18.47 -3.30 -4.30
N ASN A 255 17.80 -4.42 -4.57
CA ASN A 255 18.30 -5.52 -5.41
C ASN A 255 18.50 -5.11 -6.88
N ALA A 256 19.75 -5.00 -7.31
CA ALA A 256 20.11 -4.59 -8.67
C ALA A 256 19.61 -5.57 -9.74
N GLY A 257 19.74 -6.88 -9.47
CA GLY A 257 19.29 -7.92 -10.40
C GLY A 257 17.77 -7.92 -10.60
N LEU A 258 16.99 -7.60 -9.56
CA LEU A 258 15.55 -7.45 -9.69
C LEU A 258 15.21 -6.19 -10.50
N ARG A 259 15.87 -5.05 -10.25
CA ARG A 259 15.64 -3.82 -11.03
C ARG A 259 15.91 -4.05 -12.51
N GLU A 260 17.01 -4.73 -12.86
CA GLU A 260 17.32 -5.06 -14.26
C GLU A 260 16.25 -5.97 -14.89
N ARG A 261 15.75 -6.95 -14.15
CA ARG A 261 14.64 -7.80 -14.64
C ARG A 261 13.37 -7.01 -14.82
N LEU A 262 13.03 -6.09 -13.91
CA LEU A 262 11.84 -5.24 -14.00
C LEU A 262 11.77 -4.44 -15.30
N GLU A 263 12.90 -3.90 -15.78
CA GLU A 263 12.94 -3.12 -17.02
C GLU A 263 12.47 -3.92 -18.26
N LYS A 264 12.50 -5.27 -18.20
CA LYS A 264 12.01 -6.14 -19.28
C LYS A 264 10.48 -6.30 -19.30
N PHE A 265 9.81 -5.97 -18.18
CA PHE A 265 8.36 -6.11 -18.00
C PHE A 265 7.62 -4.79 -17.93
N ARG A 266 8.34 -3.68 -17.88
CA ARG A 266 7.76 -2.35 -17.80
C ARG A 266 7.55 -1.76 -19.21
N GLN A 267 6.43 -1.05 -19.36
CA GLN A 267 6.23 -0.26 -20.57
C GLN A 267 7.14 0.97 -20.55
N PRO A 268 7.85 1.27 -21.65
CA PRO A 268 8.53 2.56 -21.80
C PRO A 268 7.48 3.69 -21.70
N TRP A 269 7.90 4.82 -21.10
CA TRP A 269 7.05 6.01 -20.93
C TRP A 269 5.75 5.81 -20.13
N SER A 270 5.67 4.78 -19.28
CA SER A 270 4.47 4.49 -18.46
C SER A 270 4.09 5.64 -17.52
N VAL A 271 5.03 6.50 -17.14
CA VAL A 271 4.78 7.70 -16.32
C VAL A 271 4.67 8.93 -17.21
N SER A 272 3.46 9.47 -17.34
CA SER A 272 3.17 10.61 -18.20
C SER A 272 3.90 11.91 -17.79
N ALA A 273 4.04 12.87 -18.71
CA ALA A 273 4.67 14.16 -18.42
C ALA A 273 3.98 14.91 -17.26
N PRO A 274 2.63 15.04 -17.20
CA PRO A 274 1.96 15.65 -16.06
C PRO A 274 2.19 14.90 -14.74
N ALA A 275 2.22 13.56 -14.76
CA ALA A 275 2.52 12.78 -13.57
C ALA A 275 3.94 13.02 -13.05
N GLN A 276 4.93 13.10 -13.95
CA GLN A 276 6.32 13.41 -13.58
C GLN A 276 6.44 14.84 -13.01
N ALA A 277 5.83 15.83 -13.64
CA ALA A 277 5.85 17.21 -13.17
C ALA A 277 5.17 17.36 -11.80
N GLY A 278 3.96 16.79 -11.66
CA GLY A 278 3.23 16.77 -10.40
C GLY A 278 4.00 16.04 -9.29
N GLY A 279 4.66 14.92 -9.61
CA GLY A 279 5.47 14.17 -8.66
C GLY A 279 6.69 14.93 -8.16
N VAL A 280 7.39 15.66 -9.03
CA VAL A 280 8.52 16.52 -8.63
C VAL A 280 8.03 17.59 -7.63
N ALA A 281 6.92 18.26 -7.93
CA ALA A 281 6.34 19.27 -7.04
C ALA A 281 5.83 18.63 -5.73
N ALA A 282 5.23 17.45 -5.79
CA ALA A 282 4.74 16.74 -4.61
C ALA A 282 5.87 16.38 -3.64
N PHE A 283 7.00 15.85 -4.13
CA PHE A 283 8.16 15.58 -3.27
C PHE A 283 8.73 16.87 -2.67
N ALA A 284 8.73 17.98 -3.40
CA ALA A 284 9.16 19.28 -2.85
C ALA A 284 8.22 19.75 -1.73
N VAL A 285 6.90 19.61 -1.91
CA VAL A 285 5.91 19.93 -0.87
C VAL A 285 6.10 19.04 0.39
N LEU A 286 6.34 17.74 0.19
CA LEU A 286 6.55 16.80 1.30
C LEU A 286 7.89 17.04 2.03
N ALA A 287 8.91 17.51 1.31
CA ALA A 287 10.22 17.86 1.88
C ALA A 287 10.22 19.21 2.63
N ALA A 288 9.20 20.03 2.45
CA ALA A 288 9.10 21.30 3.15
C ALA A 288 8.78 21.07 4.63
N HIS A 289 9.81 21.16 5.46
CA HIS A 289 9.71 21.02 6.93
C HIS A 289 9.26 22.34 7.63
N SER A 290 8.50 23.19 6.93
CA SER A 290 7.90 24.38 7.55
C SER A 290 6.77 23.98 8.49
N GLU A 291 6.61 24.75 9.56
CA GLU A 291 5.47 24.64 10.47
C GLU A 291 4.15 24.67 9.67
N GLY A 292 3.28 23.68 9.86
CA GLY A 292 2.04 23.56 9.08
C GLY A 292 2.21 22.93 7.70
N ASN A 293 3.20 22.04 7.49
CA ASN A 293 3.33 21.31 6.23
C ASN A 293 2.19 20.28 6.01
N LEU A 294 2.07 19.77 4.77
CA LEU A 294 1.00 18.85 4.38
C LEU A 294 0.88 17.61 5.29
N LEU A 295 2.01 17.02 5.69
CA LEU A 295 2.01 15.82 6.52
C LEU A 295 1.51 16.13 7.93
N GLU A 296 2.00 17.19 8.53
CA GLU A 296 1.59 17.64 9.87
C GLU A 296 0.08 17.96 9.92
N TRP A 297 -0.42 18.76 8.94
CA TRP A 297 -1.84 19.07 8.86
C TRP A 297 -2.69 17.81 8.64
N THR A 298 -2.22 16.89 7.81
CA THR A 298 -2.91 15.62 7.55
C THR A 298 -3.05 14.82 8.84
N VAL A 299 -1.94 14.55 9.53
CA VAL A 299 -1.93 13.78 10.79
C VAL A 299 -2.80 14.45 11.85
N LYS A 300 -2.67 15.76 12.05
CA LYS A 300 -3.46 16.52 13.02
C LYS A 300 -4.96 16.44 12.74
N SER A 301 -5.36 16.57 11.49
CA SER A 301 -6.76 16.41 11.09
C SER A 301 -7.28 15.02 11.40
N LEU A 302 -6.49 13.98 11.10
CA LEU A 302 -6.88 12.60 11.35
C LEU A 302 -6.96 12.25 12.84
N GLN A 303 -6.10 12.82 13.67
CA GLN A 303 -6.16 12.64 15.13
C GLN A 303 -7.46 13.16 15.72
N THR A 304 -8.11 14.13 15.09
CA THR A 304 -9.40 14.69 15.52
C THR A 304 -10.57 13.98 14.87
N GLU A 305 -10.56 13.85 13.53
CA GLU A 305 -11.73 13.41 12.77
C GLU A 305 -11.96 11.89 12.82
N ARG A 306 -10.89 11.09 12.84
CA ARG A 306 -11.03 9.64 12.90
C ARG A 306 -11.73 9.15 14.19
N PRO A 307 -11.33 9.58 15.41
CA PRO A 307 -12.06 9.21 16.63
C PRO A 307 -13.50 9.71 16.62
N ARG A 308 -13.73 10.97 16.17
CA ARG A 308 -15.08 11.54 16.08
C ARG A 308 -15.99 10.72 15.18
N LEU A 309 -15.48 10.28 14.01
CA LEU A 309 -16.28 9.48 13.07
C LEU A 309 -16.50 8.06 13.63
N ALA A 310 -15.52 7.47 14.28
CA ALA A 310 -15.64 6.16 14.92
C ALA A 310 -16.74 6.18 15.99
N GLU A 311 -16.72 7.15 16.91
CA GLU A 311 -17.72 7.32 17.95
C GLU A 311 -19.13 7.46 17.36
N LYS A 312 -19.30 8.25 16.28
CA LYS A 312 -20.62 8.42 15.65
C LYS A 312 -21.13 7.16 14.96
N LEU A 313 -20.24 6.35 14.38
CA LEU A 313 -20.62 5.05 13.82
C LEU A 313 -21.03 4.07 14.93
N GLU A 314 -20.30 4.06 16.06
CA GLU A 314 -20.64 3.23 17.22
C GLU A 314 -21.98 3.63 17.85
N GLU A 315 -22.27 4.95 17.98
CA GLU A 315 -23.57 5.46 18.43
C GLU A 315 -24.73 5.00 17.53
N LEU A 316 -24.47 4.78 16.24
CA LEU A 316 -25.44 4.24 15.29
C LEU A 316 -25.55 2.70 15.33
N GLY A 317 -24.80 2.04 16.22
CA GLY A 317 -24.85 0.59 16.42
C GLY A 317 -23.92 -0.22 15.51
N PHE A 318 -22.98 0.42 14.80
CA PHE A 318 -21.97 -0.27 14.03
C PHE A 318 -20.81 -0.74 14.93
N ILE A 319 -20.15 -1.81 14.53
CA ILE A 319 -18.88 -2.23 15.12
C ILE A 319 -17.76 -1.58 14.31
N VAL A 320 -16.93 -0.76 14.96
CA VAL A 320 -15.84 -0.04 14.31
C VAL A 320 -14.50 -0.66 14.71
N TYR A 321 -13.62 -0.89 13.72
CA TYR A 321 -12.31 -1.49 13.97
C TYR A 321 -11.23 -0.40 14.08
N PRO A 322 -10.22 -0.61 14.98
CA PRO A 322 -9.14 0.34 15.16
C PRO A 322 -8.36 0.58 13.86
N SER A 323 -8.12 1.83 13.53
CA SER A 323 -7.35 2.26 12.36
C SER A 323 -6.30 3.32 12.72
N GLN A 324 -5.18 3.29 12.02
CA GLN A 324 -4.09 4.27 12.13
C GLN A 324 -3.99 5.16 10.89
N THR A 325 -4.87 4.95 9.88
CA THR A 325 -4.86 5.65 8.60
C THR A 325 -6.00 6.66 8.46
N ASN A 326 -6.24 7.13 7.23
CA ASN A 326 -7.33 8.03 6.86
C ASN A 326 -8.64 7.32 6.50
N TYR A 327 -8.83 6.09 6.92
CA TYR A 327 -10.09 5.34 6.72
C TYR A 327 -10.40 4.46 7.92
N LEU A 328 -11.69 4.15 8.07
CA LEU A 328 -12.23 3.24 9.08
C LEU A 328 -12.92 2.06 8.40
N LEU A 329 -12.59 0.84 8.82
CA LEU A 329 -13.38 -0.36 8.56
C LEU A 329 -14.43 -0.47 9.65
N PHE A 330 -15.68 -0.76 9.28
CA PHE A 330 -16.76 -0.99 10.22
C PHE A 330 -17.71 -2.05 9.71
N ARG A 331 -18.49 -2.63 10.61
CA ARG A 331 -19.43 -3.72 10.33
C ARG A 331 -20.82 -3.40 10.87
N SER A 332 -21.86 -3.69 10.07
CA SER A 332 -23.24 -3.71 10.55
C SER A 332 -23.53 -4.98 11.39
N PRO A 333 -24.51 -4.97 12.30
CA PRO A 333 -24.96 -6.19 12.97
C PRO A 333 -25.38 -7.27 11.99
N ASP A 334 -25.20 -8.55 12.35
CA ASP A 334 -25.47 -9.69 11.46
C ASP A 334 -26.95 -9.84 11.07
N GLU A 335 -27.87 -9.42 11.95
CA GLU A 335 -29.31 -9.42 11.67
C GLU A 335 -29.74 -8.30 10.75
N ASP A 336 -28.85 -7.32 10.46
CA ASP A 336 -29.17 -6.18 9.61
C ASP A 336 -29.11 -6.55 8.14
N SER A 337 -30.24 -6.51 7.46
CA SER A 337 -30.36 -6.82 6.03
C SER A 337 -30.19 -5.62 5.12
N ARG A 338 -29.99 -4.41 5.65
CA ARG A 338 -29.89 -3.17 4.87
C ARG A 338 -28.61 -3.13 4.04
N ASP A 339 -28.71 -2.64 2.82
CA ASP A 339 -27.56 -2.27 1.99
C ASP A 339 -27.20 -0.80 2.25
N TYR A 340 -26.25 -0.58 3.13
CA TYR A 340 -25.81 0.77 3.50
C TYR A 340 -25.12 1.51 2.37
N LYS A 341 -24.46 0.80 1.44
CA LYS A 341 -23.87 1.43 0.25
C LYS A 341 -24.96 2.03 -0.62
N GLN A 342 -26.03 1.27 -0.90
CA GLN A 342 -27.15 1.73 -1.71
C GLN A 342 -27.91 2.84 -0.99
N GLY A 343 -28.20 2.68 0.29
CA GLY A 343 -28.91 3.69 1.08
C GLY A 343 -28.16 5.02 1.17
N CYS A 344 -26.84 5.01 1.35
CA CYS A 344 -26.00 6.21 1.31
C CYS A 344 -26.01 6.86 -0.08
N LEU A 345 -25.93 6.06 -1.15
CA LEU A 345 -25.91 6.55 -2.53
C LEU A 345 -27.22 7.29 -2.90
N GLU A 346 -28.36 6.83 -2.41
CA GLU A 346 -29.66 7.50 -2.57
C GLU A 346 -29.69 8.92 -1.95
N HIS A 347 -28.75 9.20 -1.03
CA HIS A 347 -28.54 10.50 -0.42
C HIS A 347 -27.28 11.22 -0.95
N GLY A 348 -26.76 10.81 -2.12
CA GLY A 348 -25.57 11.42 -2.72
C GLY A 348 -24.25 11.10 -2.03
N ILE A 349 -24.22 10.09 -1.14
CA ILE A 349 -23.02 9.70 -0.38
C ILE A 349 -22.51 8.35 -0.86
N LEU A 350 -21.28 8.28 -1.34
CA LEU A 350 -20.65 7.04 -1.77
C LEU A 350 -19.72 6.49 -0.68
N ILE A 351 -20.02 5.29 -0.18
CA ILE A 351 -19.16 4.54 0.74
C ILE A 351 -18.63 3.26 0.08
N ARG A 352 -17.61 2.64 0.65
CA ARG A 352 -17.01 1.41 0.14
C ARG A 352 -17.61 0.17 0.79
N ALA A 353 -18.39 -0.63 0.05
CA ALA A 353 -18.73 -2.00 0.47
C ALA A 353 -17.51 -2.92 0.33
N CYS A 354 -17.24 -3.74 1.34
CA CYS A 354 -16.02 -4.54 1.44
C CYS A 354 -16.22 -6.04 1.20
N GLU A 355 -17.36 -6.47 0.67
CA GLU A 355 -17.69 -7.87 0.41
C GLU A 355 -16.75 -8.59 -0.56
N ASN A 356 -16.03 -7.82 -1.39
CA ASN A 356 -15.04 -8.36 -2.34
C ASN A 356 -13.63 -8.51 -1.77
N PHE A 357 -13.43 -8.16 -0.50
CA PHE A 357 -12.18 -8.48 0.19
C PHE A 357 -12.27 -9.89 0.75
N GLU A 358 -11.26 -10.73 0.48
CA GLU A 358 -11.20 -12.08 1.03
C GLU A 358 -11.35 -12.04 2.56
N GLY A 359 -12.19 -12.92 3.11
CA GLY A 359 -12.47 -12.98 4.56
C GLY A 359 -13.49 -11.97 5.08
N LEU A 360 -14.04 -11.08 4.22
CA LEU A 360 -15.14 -10.18 4.58
C LEU A 360 -16.42 -10.54 3.83
N ASN A 361 -17.55 -10.05 4.31
CA ASN A 361 -18.87 -10.26 3.72
C ASN A 361 -19.61 -8.93 3.50
N ARG A 362 -20.90 -8.99 3.13
CA ARG A 362 -21.74 -7.83 2.83
C ARG A 362 -21.96 -6.86 4.00
N HIS A 363 -21.64 -7.26 5.23
CA HIS A 363 -21.82 -6.42 6.42
C HIS A 363 -20.66 -5.47 6.67
N TYR A 364 -19.55 -5.60 5.93
CA TYR A 364 -18.38 -4.77 6.11
C TYR A 364 -18.33 -3.62 5.13
N TYR A 365 -18.05 -2.44 5.67
CA TYR A 365 -17.94 -1.19 4.93
C TYR A 365 -16.68 -0.44 5.33
N ARG A 366 -16.19 0.42 4.43
CA ARG A 366 -15.08 1.31 4.72
C ARG A 366 -15.43 2.74 4.30
N VAL A 367 -15.11 3.71 5.14
CA VAL A 367 -15.19 5.16 4.88
C VAL A 367 -13.84 5.81 5.07
N ALA A 368 -13.55 6.91 4.29
CA ALA A 368 -12.27 7.60 4.30
C ALA A 368 -12.43 9.12 4.31
#